data_6332c85c4547b1582f16928cc5d46354
#
_entry.id   6332c85c4547b1582f16928cc5d46354
#
_cell.length_a   1.000
_cell.length_b   1.000
_cell.length_c   1.000
_cell.angle_alpha   90.00
_cell.angle_beta   90.00
_cell.angle_gamma   90.00
#
_symmetry.space_group_name_H-M   'P 1'
#
loop_
_entity.id
_entity.type
_entity.pdbx_description
1 polymer ?
#
loop_
_entity_poly.entity_id
_entity_poly.type
_entity_poly.pdbx_seq_one_letter_code
_entity_poly.pdbx_strand_id
1 'polypeptide(L)'
;MKRILIYLILCLASVAIAAKAPTHHSLRAEAMGNAHVAVVDDKEAIYFNYAGLTQINKLGNYEKYPETGYYPRDFGDMSLNLGGAGPFETYFHTYNVAKKLQRIYQGASNEASANNLKASSVLMDSLSAHPELMHEINSYDHKCLSMKLKFDAEMAFHGFGGAIWVDANVAPYLDAGIVLPRMAVDTFYVDAVAQGGISYGFTDKLSIGAGLKAVKRHKVEVLTVDILNYDTMQDTLEDRYHDATDHIFDFNSISMGLDLGVLYQLTREVRVGSSLRDIYFKELAGDKITPNWTIGANYSPRFFNKNTGYGRKFNLAMDYADVFNWKNNYKPFSHLNFGFEVEQNLLAWPGYYYSIRALALRLSGGFKGGYPAGGIAVEALQFITLEFATWAEELGYYTGQDEERIYMVQLSIGF
;
A
#
# COMPACT_ATOMS: atom_id res chain seq x y z
N MET A 1 28.85 33.77 -14.50
CA MET A 1 28.98 32.32 -14.22
C MET A 1 28.52 31.94 -12.83
N LYS A 2 29.04 32.48 -11.71
CA LYS A 2 28.59 32.08 -10.33
C LYS A 2 27.09 32.24 -10.06
N ARG A 3 26.44 33.30 -10.57
CA ARG A 3 24.99 33.49 -10.39
C ARG A 3 24.13 32.49 -11.20
N ILE A 4 24.59 32.13 -12.41
CA ILE A 4 23.91 31.11 -13.24
C ILE A 4 24.01 29.72 -12.58
N LEU A 5 25.14 29.40 -11.98
CA LEU A 5 25.33 28.17 -11.22
C LEU A 5 24.44 28.08 -9.98
N ILE A 6 24.25 29.22 -9.28
CA ILE A 6 23.35 29.33 -8.12
C ILE A 6 21.88 29.16 -8.56
N TYR A 7 21.47 29.75 -9.68
CA TYR A 7 20.12 29.55 -10.22
C TYR A 7 19.90 28.10 -10.73
N LEU A 8 20.93 27.50 -11.32
CA LEU A 8 20.89 26.10 -11.73
C LEU A 8 20.77 25.15 -10.51
N ILE A 9 21.52 25.45 -9.43
CA ILE A 9 21.43 24.71 -8.16
C ILE A 9 20.08 24.93 -7.47
N LEU A 10 19.54 26.16 -7.49
CA LEU A 10 18.21 26.45 -6.98
C LEU A 10 17.09 25.83 -7.82
N CYS A 11 17.25 25.74 -9.14
CA CYS A 11 16.33 25.02 -10.03
C CYS A 11 16.44 23.50 -9.85
N LEU A 12 17.63 22.97 -9.52
CA LEU A 12 17.82 21.57 -9.18
C LEU A 12 17.34 21.23 -7.76
N ALA A 13 17.36 22.21 -6.84
CA ALA A 13 16.82 22.05 -5.48
C ALA A 13 15.28 22.19 -5.43
N SER A 14 14.65 22.72 -6.46
CA SER A 14 13.20 22.64 -6.65
C SER A 14 12.79 21.32 -7.32
N VAL A 15 13.42 20.21 -6.95
CA VAL A 15 12.80 18.90 -7.10
C VAL A 15 11.59 18.93 -6.17
N ALA A 16 10.46 19.38 -6.72
CA ALA A 16 9.18 19.22 -6.07
C ALA A 16 9.13 17.74 -5.64
N ILE A 17 9.06 17.49 -4.36
CA ILE A 17 8.70 16.17 -3.84
C ILE A 17 7.35 15.93 -4.51
N ALA A 18 7.35 15.11 -5.56
CA ALA A 18 6.14 14.81 -6.30
C ALA A 18 5.19 14.16 -5.30
N ALA A 19 4.07 14.82 -5.05
CA ALA A 19 3.13 14.30 -4.09
C ALA A 19 2.74 12.87 -4.47
N LYS A 20 2.71 12.02 -3.49
CA LYS A 20 2.38 10.60 -3.69
C LYS A 20 0.92 10.48 -4.15
N ALA A 21 0.69 9.80 -5.26
CA ALA A 21 -0.67 9.45 -5.67
C ALA A 21 -1.31 8.56 -4.61
N PRO A 22 -2.65 8.62 -4.42
CA PRO A 22 -3.36 7.68 -3.58
C PRO A 22 -3.02 6.25 -4.01
N THR A 23 -2.55 5.44 -3.07
CA THR A 23 -2.07 4.09 -3.37
C THR A 23 -2.97 3.07 -2.70
N HIS A 24 -3.65 2.26 -3.50
CA HIS A 24 -4.32 1.08 -2.98
C HIS A 24 -3.28 -0.02 -2.76
N HIS A 25 -3.11 -0.42 -1.51
CA HIS A 25 -2.23 -1.53 -1.14
C HIS A 25 -3.01 -2.85 -1.24
N SER A 26 -2.86 -3.54 -2.37
CA SER A 26 -3.33 -4.91 -2.51
C SER A 26 -2.31 -5.86 -1.88
N LEU A 27 -2.72 -6.68 -0.90
CA LEU A 27 -1.79 -7.61 -0.24
C LEU A 27 -1.25 -8.66 -1.22
N ARG A 28 -2.10 -9.11 -2.15
CA ARG A 28 -1.70 -10.02 -3.20
C ARG A 28 -0.59 -9.44 -4.07
N ALA A 29 -0.78 -8.20 -4.54
CA ALA A 29 0.21 -7.53 -5.38
C ALA A 29 1.49 -7.18 -4.60
N GLU A 30 1.37 -6.65 -3.37
CA GLU A 30 2.52 -6.33 -2.54
C GLU A 30 3.34 -7.58 -2.21
N ALA A 31 2.69 -8.71 -1.91
CA ALA A 31 3.36 -9.99 -1.69
C ALA A 31 4.09 -10.51 -2.94
N MET A 32 3.59 -10.19 -4.14
CA MET A 32 4.23 -10.46 -5.43
C MET A 32 5.22 -9.37 -5.84
N GLY A 33 5.75 -8.58 -4.89
CA GLY A 33 6.66 -7.49 -5.22
C GLY A 33 6.02 -6.39 -6.07
N ASN A 34 4.70 -6.24 -6.05
CA ASN A 34 3.91 -5.33 -6.86
C ASN A 34 3.97 -5.58 -8.39
N ALA A 35 4.30 -6.81 -8.80
CA ALA A 35 4.28 -7.25 -10.18
C ALA A 35 2.89 -7.79 -10.55
N HIS A 36 1.96 -6.92 -10.98
CA HIS A 36 0.55 -7.28 -11.11
C HIS A 36 -0.15 -6.80 -12.40
N VAL A 37 0.47 -5.93 -13.21
CA VAL A 37 -0.16 -5.29 -14.39
C VAL A 37 -0.62 -6.28 -15.45
N ALA A 38 0.04 -7.42 -15.58
CA ALA A 38 -0.34 -8.49 -16.51
C ALA A 38 -1.01 -9.70 -15.83
N VAL A 39 -1.03 -9.76 -14.48
CA VAL A 39 -1.68 -10.86 -13.72
C VAL A 39 -3.18 -10.68 -13.69
N VAL A 40 -3.65 -9.48 -13.42
CA VAL A 40 -5.03 -8.97 -13.27
C VAL A 40 -6.15 -9.88 -13.81
N ASP A 41 -6.52 -10.88 -13.05
CA ASP A 41 -7.56 -11.87 -13.41
C ASP A 41 -8.72 -11.92 -12.39
N ASP A 42 -8.74 -10.97 -11.47
CA ASP A 42 -9.72 -10.79 -10.42
C ASP A 42 -10.10 -9.28 -10.25
N LYS A 43 -10.74 -8.95 -9.14
CA LYS A 43 -11.15 -7.59 -8.77
C LYS A 43 -10.00 -6.58 -8.69
N GLU A 44 -8.77 -7.04 -8.47
CA GLU A 44 -7.59 -6.16 -8.45
C GLU A 44 -7.31 -5.49 -9.79
N ALA A 45 -7.93 -5.96 -10.88
CA ALA A 45 -7.91 -5.28 -12.17
C ALA A 45 -8.33 -3.80 -12.07
N ILE A 46 -9.21 -3.45 -11.13
CA ILE A 46 -9.66 -2.07 -10.88
C ILE A 46 -8.48 -1.16 -10.47
N TYR A 47 -7.49 -1.69 -9.78
CA TYR A 47 -6.38 -0.92 -9.24
C TYR A 47 -5.14 -0.91 -10.13
N PHE A 48 -4.93 -1.99 -10.90
CA PHE A 48 -3.69 -2.18 -11.65
C PHE A 48 -3.85 -2.02 -13.15
N ASN A 49 -4.89 -2.60 -13.74
CA ASN A 49 -5.11 -2.56 -15.19
C ASN A 49 -6.55 -2.92 -15.53
N TYR A 50 -7.37 -1.94 -15.84
CA TYR A 50 -8.79 -2.16 -16.16
C TYR A 50 -9.04 -3.15 -17.30
N ALA A 51 -8.07 -3.34 -18.22
CA ALA A 51 -8.22 -4.35 -19.27
C ALA A 51 -8.37 -5.78 -18.72
N GLY A 52 -7.92 -6.02 -17.48
CA GLY A 52 -8.06 -7.28 -16.76
C GLY A 52 -9.51 -7.66 -16.43
N LEU A 53 -10.44 -6.69 -16.36
CA LEU A 53 -11.86 -6.97 -16.12
C LEU A 53 -12.47 -7.91 -17.16
N THR A 54 -11.92 -7.96 -18.39
CA THR A 54 -12.31 -8.95 -19.40
C THR A 54 -11.89 -10.38 -19.06
N GLN A 55 -11.03 -10.57 -18.07
CA GLN A 55 -10.56 -11.89 -17.64
C GLN A 55 -11.44 -12.48 -16.53
N ILE A 56 -12.20 -11.64 -15.84
CA ILE A 56 -13.10 -12.05 -14.76
C ILE A 56 -14.22 -12.90 -15.36
N ASN A 57 -14.44 -14.07 -14.77
CA ASN A 57 -15.49 -15.02 -15.22
C ASN A 57 -15.44 -15.35 -16.73
N LYS A 58 -14.26 -15.33 -17.32
CA LYS A 58 -14.08 -15.76 -18.69
C LYS A 58 -14.21 -17.28 -18.75
N LEU A 59 -15.42 -17.74 -18.96
CA LEU A 59 -15.84 -19.15 -18.98
C LEU A 59 -15.08 -20.03 -19.96
N GLY A 60 -14.46 -19.47 -20.99
CA GLY A 60 -13.81 -20.23 -22.04
C GLY A 60 -12.70 -21.21 -21.64
N ASN A 61 -12.21 -21.13 -20.42
CA ASN A 61 -11.27 -22.09 -19.89
C ASN A 61 -11.94 -23.27 -19.15
N TYR A 62 -13.19 -23.10 -18.72
CA TYR A 62 -13.93 -24.08 -17.92
C TYR A 62 -14.73 -25.05 -18.76
N GLU A 63 -15.24 -24.65 -19.91
CA GLU A 63 -15.90 -25.56 -20.87
C GLU A 63 -15.00 -26.72 -21.33
N LYS A 64 -13.67 -26.52 -21.28
CA LYS A 64 -12.68 -27.56 -21.65
C LYS A 64 -12.35 -28.54 -20.54
N TYR A 65 -12.81 -28.29 -19.30
CA TYR A 65 -12.45 -29.12 -18.14
C TYR A 65 -13.66 -29.40 -17.24
N PRO A 66 -14.73 -30.01 -17.78
CA PRO A 66 -15.91 -30.35 -16.98
C PRO A 66 -15.61 -31.36 -15.86
N GLU A 67 -14.46 -32.05 -15.95
CA GLU A 67 -14.05 -33.07 -14.99
C GLU A 67 -13.59 -32.55 -13.64
N THR A 68 -13.35 -31.24 -13.51
CA THR A 68 -12.80 -30.66 -12.28
C THR A 68 -13.84 -30.22 -11.27
N GLY A 69 -15.11 -30.15 -11.65
CA GLY A 69 -16.18 -29.70 -10.77
C GLY A 69 -16.01 -28.27 -10.25
N TYR A 70 -15.05 -27.52 -10.81
CA TYR A 70 -14.82 -26.12 -10.45
C TYR A 70 -15.63 -25.23 -11.39
N TYR A 71 -16.66 -24.63 -10.87
CA TYR A 71 -17.43 -23.62 -11.57
C TYR A 71 -16.98 -22.24 -11.08
N PRO A 72 -16.72 -21.29 -12.01
CA PRO A 72 -16.43 -19.92 -11.63
C PRO A 72 -17.63 -19.31 -10.89
N ARG A 73 -17.38 -18.29 -10.10
CA ARG A 73 -18.44 -17.48 -9.51
C ARG A 73 -19.22 -16.85 -10.64
N ASP A 74 -20.52 -17.15 -10.74
CA ASP A 74 -21.36 -16.66 -11.84
C ASP A 74 -21.63 -15.14 -11.78
N PHE A 75 -21.38 -14.50 -10.64
CA PHE A 75 -21.82 -13.14 -10.34
C PHE A 75 -20.70 -12.11 -10.21
N GLY A 76 -19.46 -12.47 -10.50
CA GLY A 76 -18.36 -11.54 -10.29
C GLY A 76 -17.64 -11.74 -8.96
N ASP A 77 -16.78 -10.81 -8.63
CA ASP A 77 -15.97 -10.80 -7.40
C ASP A 77 -16.29 -9.53 -6.62
N MET A 78 -16.90 -9.67 -5.44
CA MET A 78 -17.25 -8.56 -4.56
C MET A 78 -16.65 -8.79 -3.20
N SER A 79 -16.09 -7.76 -2.57
CA SER A 79 -15.59 -7.85 -1.21
C SER A 79 -15.61 -6.55 -0.44
N LEU A 80 -15.64 -6.71 0.87
CA LEU A 80 -15.33 -5.68 1.86
C LEU A 80 -14.02 -6.08 2.53
N ASN A 81 -13.07 -5.18 2.55
CA ASN A 81 -11.75 -5.42 3.07
C ASN A 81 -11.43 -4.44 4.19
N LEU A 82 -10.85 -4.96 5.27
CA LEU A 82 -10.32 -4.16 6.37
C LEU A 82 -8.89 -4.61 6.64
N GLY A 83 -7.95 -3.66 6.60
CA GLY A 83 -6.54 -3.95 6.79
C GLY A 83 -5.82 -2.88 7.58
N GLY A 84 -4.70 -3.29 8.18
CA GLY A 84 -3.78 -2.41 8.86
C GLY A 84 -2.33 -2.79 8.54
N ALA A 85 -1.50 -1.78 8.29
CA ALA A 85 -0.10 -1.96 7.98
C ALA A 85 0.80 -1.05 8.79
N GLY A 86 2.03 -1.50 9.04
CA GLY A 86 3.06 -0.71 9.66
C GLY A 86 4.33 -1.49 9.94
N PRO A 87 5.40 -0.81 10.39
CA PRO A 87 6.65 -1.41 10.80
C PRO A 87 6.53 -1.94 12.23
N PHE A 88 5.86 -3.06 12.44
CA PHE A 88 5.54 -3.60 13.78
C PHE A 88 6.77 -3.77 14.68
N GLU A 89 7.92 -4.15 14.11
CA GLU A 89 9.16 -4.28 14.88
C GLU A 89 9.57 -2.94 15.48
N THR A 90 9.55 -1.88 14.69
CA THR A 90 9.85 -0.51 15.14
C THR A 90 8.84 -0.03 16.17
N TYR A 91 7.55 -0.39 16.05
CA TYR A 91 6.52 -0.04 17.03
C TYR A 91 6.79 -0.66 18.41
N PHE A 92 7.12 -1.95 18.46
CA PHE A 92 7.39 -2.60 19.74
C PHE A 92 8.62 -2.00 20.44
N HIS A 93 9.65 -1.69 19.68
CA HIS A 93 10.84 -1.03 20.23
C HIS A 93 10.53 0.39 20.71
N THR A 94 9.88 1.20 19.87
CA THR A 94 9.49 2.58 20.21
C THR A 94 8.55 2.63 21.41
N TYR A 95 7.61 1.69 21.52
CA TYR A 95 6.76 1.57 22.69
C TYR A 95 7.57 1.32 23.97
N ASN A 96 8.57 0.44 23.92
CA ASN A 96 9.45 0.17 25.06
C ASN A 96 10.28 1.39 25.46
N VAL A 97 10.81 2.13 24.48
CA VAL A 97 11.52 3.40 24.70
C VAL A 97 10.58 4.43 25.32
N ALA A 98 9.41 4.62 24.77
CA ALA A 98 8.40 5.55 25.29
C ALA A 98 8.01 5.22 26.74
N LYS A 99 7.84 3.94 27.06
CA LYS A 99 7.56 3.48 28.43
C LYS A 99 8.70 3.75 29.40
N LYS A 100 9.96 3.60 28.96
CA LYS A 100 11.14 3.96 29.77
C LYS A 100 11.18 5.47 30.00
N LEU A 101 10.98 6.28 28.94
CA LEU A 101 10.91 7.74 29.01
C LEU A 101 9.80 8.22 29.96
N GLN A 102 8.62 7.65 29.86
CA GLN A 102 7.50 7.98 30.75
C GLN A 102 7.83 7.74 32.22
N ARG A 103 8.51 6.63 32.54
CA ARG A 103 8.93 6.36 33.93
C ARG A 103 9.93 7.40 34.43
N ILE A 104 10.92 7.76 33.60
CA ILE A 104 11.91 8.78 33.94
C ILE A 104 11.23 10.15 34.11
N TYR A 105 10.33 10.51 33.23
CA TYR A 105 9.55 11.75 33.33
C TYR A 105 8.72 11.80 34.62
N GLN A 106 8.01 10.74 34.94
CA GLN A 106 7.21 10.66 36.18
C GLN A 106 8.11 10.77 37.41
N GLY A 107 9.26 10.09 37.42
CA GLY A 107 10.26 10.21 38.48
C GLY A 107 10.79 11.63 38.63
N ALA A 108 11.20 12.25 37.52
CA ALA A 108 11.71 13.62 37.50
C ALA A 108 10.62 14.67 37.91
N SER A 109 9.39 14.47 37.49
CA SER A 109 8.26 15.35 37.87
C SER A 109 7.97 15.27 39.36
N ASN A 110 7.97 14.06 39.95
CA ASN A 110 7.79 13.87 41.38
C ASN A 110 8.91 14.48 42.18
N GLU A 111 10.17 14.29 41.75
CA GLU A 111 11.33 14.88 42.41
C GLU A 111 11.35 16.40 42.30
N ALA A 112 11.04 16.95 41.13
CA ALA A 112 10.92 18.39 40.94
C ALA A 112 9.87 19.01 41.85
N SER A 113 8.70 18.35 41.97
CA SER A 113 7.61 18.78 42.84
C SER A 113 8.04 18.72 44.32
N ALA A 114 8.74 17.67 44.74
CA ALA A 114 9.19 17.51 46.12
C ALA A 114 10.27 18.55 46.51
N ASN A 115 11.11 18.95 45.54
CA ASN A 115 12.25 19.86 45.80
C ASN A 115 12.02 21.29 45.31
N ASN A 116 10.84 21.61 44.83
CA ASN A 116 10.49 22.93 44.27
C ASN A 116 11.40 23.34 43.08
N LEU A 117 11.83 22.38 42.29
CA LEU A 117 12.69 22.54 41.09
C LEU A 117 11.86 22.59 39.82
N LYS A 118 12.48 23.03 38.73
CA LYS A 118 11.84 22.92 37.41
C LYS A 118 11.91 21.48 36.92
N ALA A 119 10.80 20.89 36.53
CA ALA A 119 10.71 19.52 36.03
C ALA A 119 11.70 19.27 34.85
N SER A 120 11.89 20.26 33.97
CA SER A 120 12.82 20.17 32.83
C SER A 120 14.29 19.98 33.26
N SER A 121 14.75 20.63 34.34
CA SER A 121 16.13 20.46 34.81
C SER A 121 16.36 19.08 35.40
N VAL A 122 15.43 18.61 36.23
CA VAL A 122 15.49 17.28 36.83
C VAL A 122 15.41 16.19 35.76
N LEU A 123 14.59 16.40 34.73
CA LEU A 123 14.49 15.48 33.61
C LEU A 123 15.80 15.39 32.81
N MET A 124 16.46 16.53 32.55
CA MET A 124 17.73 16.56 31.86
C MET A 124 18.81 15.82 32.63
N ASP A 125 18.89 16.01 33.96
CA ASP A 125 19.82 15.31 34.81
C ASP A 125 19.52 13.80 34.82
N SER A 126 18.26 13.42 34.89
CA SER A 126 17.81 12.04 34.84
C SER A 126 18.11 11.37 33.49
N LEU A 127 17.89 12.05 32.37
CA LEU A 127 18.24 11.54 31.04
C LEU A 127 19.77 11.40 30.88
N SER A 128 20.55 12.35 31.40
CA SER A 128 22.02 12.29 31.37
C SER A 128 22.58 11.13 32.18
N ALA A 129 21.86 10.67 33.21
CA ALA A 129 22.19 9.51 33.99
C ALA A 129 21.90 8.16 33.30
N HIS A 130 21.17 8.19 32.15
CA HIS A 130 20.82 7.00 31.36
C HIS A 130 21.34 7.07 29.91
N PRO A 131 22.67 7.03 29.70
CA PRO A 131 23.27 7.15 28.36
C PRO A 131 22.85 6.02 27.42
N GLU A 132 22.54 4.84 27.94
CA GLU A 132 21.99 3.73 27.15
C GLU A 132 20.64 4.04 26.52
N LEU A 133 19.79 4.77 27.23
CA LEU A 133 18.48 5.20 26.69
C LEU A 133 18.66 6.26 25.62
N MET A 134 19.58 7.21 25.83
CA MET A 134 19.91 8.21 24.81
C MET A 134 20.47 7.57 23.54
N HIS A 135 21.31 6.54 23.68
CA HIS A 135 21.80 5.78 22.55
C HIS A 135 20.66 5.02 21.83
N GLU A 136 19.75 4.43 22.59
CA GLU A 136 18.55 3.77 22.06
C GLU A 136 17.66 4.77 21.30
N ILE A 137 17.37 5.95 21.85
CA ILE A 137 16.62 7.03 21.19
C ILE A 137 17.32 7.47 19.89
N ASN A 138 18.62 7.70 19.93
CA ASN A 138 19.38 8.11 18.75
C ASN A 138 19.40 7.04 17.66
N SER A 139 19.27 5.77 18.01
CA SER A 139 19.18 4.69 17.02
C SER A 139 17.86 4.69 16.24
N TYR A 140 16.85 5.38 16.76
CA TYR A 140 15.53 5.58 16.11
C TYR A 140 15.35 6.99 15.55
N ASP A 141 16.41 7.82 15.60
CA ASP A 141 16.38 9.17 15.05
C ASP A 141 15.98 9.14 13.58
N HIS A 142 14.97 9.92 13.23
CA HIS A 142 14.37 10.02 11.90
C HIS A 142 13.75 8.71 11.34
N LYS A 143 13.65 7.64 12.12
CA LYS A 143 12.90 6.45 11.67
C LYS A 143 11.42 6.73 11.67
N CYS A 144 10.82 6.51 10.53
CA CYS A 144 9.39 6.68 10.34
C CYS A 144 8.61 5.53 10.99
N LEU A 145 7.53 5.86 11.67
CA LEU A 145 6.57 4.92 12.26
C LEU A 145 5.29 4.92 11.43
N SER A 146 5.41 4.71 10.13
CA SER A 146 4.25 4.81 9.25
C SER A 146 3.16 3.80 9.64
N MET A 147 1.97 4.29 9.85
CA MET A 147 0.79 3.46 10.09
C MET A 147 -0.21 3.71 8.97
N LYS A 148 -0.66 2.64 8.34
CA LYS A 148 -1.64 2.69 7.26
C LYS A 148 -2.87 1.92 7.68
N LEU A 149 -4.04 2.55 7.59
CA LEU A 149 -5.32 1.91 7.77
C LEU A 149 -6.04 1.91 6.42
N LYS A 150 -6.55 0.77 6.04
CA LYS A 150 -7.22 0.56 4.77
C LYS A 150 -8.61 0.01 5.03
N PHE A 151 -9.57 0.63 4.41
CA PHE A 151 -10.92 0.11 4.26
C PHE A 151 -11.31 0.24 2.80
N ASP A 152 -11.79 -0.83 2.20
CA ASP A 152 -12.31 -0.80 0.85
C ASP A 152 -13.52 -1.70 0.65
N ALA A 153 -14.36 -1.27 -0.28
CA ALA A 153 -15.47 -2.03 -0.84
C ALA A 153 -15.28 -2.06 -2.36
N GLU A 154 -15.22 -3.24 -2.93
CA GLU A 154 -14.91 -3.43 -4.33
C GLU A 154 -15.85 -4.44 -4.97
N MET A 155 -16.11 -4.24 -6.25
CA MET A 155 -16.86 -5.17 -7.08
C MET A 155 -16.30 -5.19 -8.49
N ALA A 156 -16.14 -6.39 -9.04
CA ALA A 156 -15.67 -6.58 -10.39
C ALA A 156 -16.46 -7.66 -11.11
N PHE A 157 -16.88 -7.33 -12.31
CA PHE A 157 -17.63 -8.21 -13.19
C PHE A 157 -16.93 -8.29 -14.53
N HIS A 158 -17.33 -9.22 -15.37
CA HIS A 158 -16.81 -9.27 -16.72
C HIS A 158 -17.09 -7.96 -17.47
N GLY A 159 -16.05 -7.22 -17.78
CA GLY A 159 -16.14 -5.98 -18.55
C GLY A 159 -16.35 -4.70 -17.75
N PHE A 160 -16.68 -4.74 -16.47
CA PHE A 160 -16.81 -3.54 -15.64
C PHE A 160 -16.48 -3.81 -14.18
N GLY A 161 -16.08 -2.77 -13.46
CA GLY A 161 -15.78 -2.87 -12.03
C GLY A 161 -15.65 -1.52 -11.37
N GLY A 162 -15.74 -1.49 -10.06
CA GLY A 162 -15.59 -0.27 -9.28
C GLY A 162 -15.23 -0.56 -7.83
N ALA A 163 -14.68 0.45 -7.18
CA ALA A 163 -14.30 0.39 -5.78
C ALA A 163 -14.45 1.75 -5.10
N ILE A 164 -14.74 1.69 -3.81
CA ILE A 164 -14.64 2.82 -2.90
C ILE A 164 -13.66 2.40 -1.82
N TRP A 165 -12.65 3.22 -1.56
CA TRP A 165 -11.65 2.91 -0.56
C TRP A 165 -11.14 4.15 0.16
N VAL A 166 -10.62 3.94 1.35
CA VAL A 166 -10.00 4.96 2.18
C VAL A 166 -8.60 4.48 2.52
N ASP A 167 -7.62 5.34 2.30
CA ASP A 167 -6.24 5.15 2.73
C ASP A 167 -5.90 6.26 3.72
N ALA A 168 -5.69 5.87 4.98
CA ALA A 168 -5.21 6.78 6.00
C ALA A 168 -3.74 6.44 6.29
N ASN A 169 -2.87 7.40 6.05
CA ASN A 169 -1.44 7.27 6.27
C ASN A 169 -0.99 8.30 7.29
N VAL A 170 -0.48 7.80 8.42
CA VAL A 170 0.13 8.62 9.48
C VAL A 170 1.59 8.21 9.55
N ALA A 171 2.49 9.16 9.40
CA ALA A 171 3.93 8.94 9.40
C ALA A 171 4.61 9.77 10.52
N PRO A 172 4.43 9.39 11.80
CA PRO A 172 5.20 9.98 12.88
C PRO A 172 6.65 9.50 12.81
N TYR A 173 7.57 10.36 13.18
CA TYR A 173 8.97 9.99 13.39
C TYR A 173 9.49 10.58 14.69
N LEU A 174 10.49 9.94 15.26
CA LEU A 174 11.20 10.42 16.41
C LEU A 174 12.37 11.29 15.93
N ASP A 175 12.41 12.55 16.37
CA ASP A 175 13.57 13.42 16.23
C ASP A 175 14.28 13.44 17.59
N ALA A 176 15.49 12.87 17.64
CA ALA A 176 16.26 12.80 18.88
C ALA A 176 16.63 14.19 19.40
N GLY A 177 16.64 15.22 18.54
CA GLY A 177 16.95 16.58 18.90
C GLY A 177 18.34 16.76 19.51
N ILE A 178 18.80 18.00 19.66
CA ILE A 178 20.11 18.27 20.31
C ILE A 178 19.99 18.21 21.84
N VAL A 179 18.82 18.52 22.38
CA VAL A 179 18.61 18.68 23.83
C VAL A 179 17.53 17.72 24.35
N LEU A 180 16.44 17.59 23.63
CA LEU A 180 15.29 16.75 24.04
C LEU A 180 14.71 16.08 22.78
N PRO A 181 14.34 14.79 22.91
CA PRO A 181 13.65 14.10 21.84
C PRO A 181 12.27 14.71 21.60
N ARG A 182 11.90 14.81 20.33
CA ARG A 182 10.62 15.31 19.85
C ARG A 182 9.92 14.23 19.04
N MET A 183 8.64 14.23 19.08
CA MET A 183 7.84 13.48 18.13
C MET A 183 7.30 14.44 17.08
N ALA A 184 7.61 14.20 15.83
CA ALA A 184 7.09 14.95 14.72
C ALA A 184 6.24 14.05 13.83
N VAL A 185 5.14 14.57 13.33
CA VAL A 185 4.33 13.93 12.30
C VAL A 185 4.57 14.70 11.01
N ASP A 186 5.37 14.12 10.12
CA ASP A 186 5.75 14.77 8.87
C ASP A 186 4.62 14.76 7.87
N THR A 187 3.88 13.66 7.83
CA THR A 187 2.78 13.52 6.89
C THR A 187 1.61 12.79 7.55
N PHE A 188 0.49 13.45 7.59
CA PHE A 188 -0.80 12.82 7.86
C PHE A 188 -1.75 13.17 6.73
N TYR A 189 -2.25 12.16 6.04
CA TYR A 189 -3.31 12.36 5.06
C TYR A 189 -4.31 11.22 5.09
N VAL A 190 -5.54 11.56 4.74
CA VAL A 190 -6.62 10.61 4.50
C VAL A 190 -7.10 10.83 3.08
N ASP A 191 -6.98 9.79 2.26
CA ASP A 191 -7.50 9.77 0.91
C ASP A 191 -8.80 8.96 0.85
N ALA A 192 -9.89 9.60 0.45
CA ALA A 192 -11.12 8.92 0.10
C ALA A 192 -11.19 8.85 -1.43
N VAL A 193 -11.29 7.65 -1.95
CA VAL A 193 -11.27 7.37 -3.40
C VAL A 193 -12.50 6.59 -3.80
N ALA A 194 -13.16 7.08 -4.85
CA ALA A 194 -14.16 6.32 -5.58
C ALA A 194 -13.67 6.15 -7.02
N GLN A 195 -13.60 4.92 -7.50
CA GLN A 195 -13.13 4.63 -8.85
C GLN A 195 -13.96 3.56 -9.51
N GLY A 196 -14.02 3.62 -10.84
CA GLY A 196 -14.72 2.62 -11.61
C GLY A 196 -14.32 2.68 -13.07
N GLY A 197 -14.47 1.57 -13.76
CA GLY A 197 -14.08 1.49 -15.15
C GLY A 197 -14.73 0.34 -15.90
N ILE A 198 -14.45 0.36 -17.19
CA ILE A 198 -14.96 -0.62 -18.14
C ILE A 198 -13.80 -1.20 -18.95
N SER A 199 -14.02 -2.38 -19.47
CA SER A 199 -13.09 -3.01 -20.41
C SER A 199 -13.81 -3.69 -21.56
N TYR A 200 -13.10 -3.80 -22.66
CA TYR A 200 -13.61 -4.44 -23.88
C TYR A 200 -12.55 -5.32 -24.53
N GLY A 201 -12.94 -6.54 -24.84
CA GLY A 201 -12.11 -7.49 -25.60
C GLY A 201 -12.31 -7.31 -27.10
N PHE A 202 -11.36 -6.66 -27.78
CA PHE A 202 -11.42 -6.51 -29.23
C PHE A 202 -11.24 -7.83 -29.97
N THR A 203 -10.45 -8.69 -29.42
CA THR A 203 -10.20 -10.06 -29.91
C THR A 203 -10.05 -10.98 -28.72
N ASP A 204 -9.99 -12.29 -28.96
CA ASP A 204 -9.68 -13.27 -27.90
C ASP A 204 -8.32 -13.01 -27.22
N LYS A 205 -7.46 -12.20 -27.85
CA LYS A 205 -6.11 -11.91 -27.37
C LYS A 205 -5.92 -10.49 -26.84
N LEU A 206 -6.69 -9.52 -27.34
CA LEU A 206 -6.49 -8.10 -27.03
C LEU A 206 -7.68 -7.55 -26.26
N SER A 207 -7.41 -7.03 -25.09
CA SER A 207 -8.36 -6.29 -24.27
C SER A 207 -7.83 -4.88 -23.98
N ILE A 208 -8.72 -3.92 -23.93
CA ILE A 208 -8.44 -2.56 -23.47
C ILE A 208 -9.40 -2.21 -22.34
N GLY A 209 -8.98 -1.30 -21.47
CA GLY A 209 -9.80 -0.82 -20.38
C GLY A 209 -9.53 0.63 -20.06
N ALA A 210 -10.53 1.30 -19.52
CA ALA A 210 -10.42 2.66 -19.03
C ALA A 210 -11.21 2.80 -17.74
N GLY A 211 -10.68 3.58 -16.80
CA GLY A 211 -11.33 3.87 -15.54
C GLY A 211 -11.21 5.33 -15.16
N LEU A 212 -12.21 5.80 -14.44
CA LEU A 212 -12.22 7.13 -13.82
C LEU A 212 -12.09 6.96 -12.30
N LYS A 213 -11.38 7.88 -11.68
CA LYS A 213 -11.29 7.98 -10.23
C LYS A 213 -11.59 9.39 -9.77
N ALA A 214 -12.30 9.49 -8.67
CA ALA A 214 -12.53 10.72 -7.93
C ALA A 214 -11.80 10.58 -6.58
N VAL A 215 -10.96 11.55 -6.24
CA VAL A 215 -10.14 11.51 -5.04
C VAL A 215 -10.36 12.77 -4.24
N LYS A 216 -10.61 12.60 -2.96
CA LYS A 216 -10.55 13.65 -1.98
C LYS A 216 -9.41 13.36 -1.01
N ARG A 217 -8.44 14.25 -0.94
CA ARG A 217 -7.35 14.20 0.03
C ARG A 217 -7.58 15.22 1.11
N HIS A 218 -7.56 14.76 2.35
CA HIS A 218 -7.41 15.62 3.50
C HIS A 218 -5.97 15.49 4.00
N LYS A 219 -5.24 16.61 4.00
CA LYS A 219 -3.83 16.68 4.43
C LYS A 219 -3.77 17.53 5.69
N VAL A 220 -3.22 16.97 6.75
CA VAL A 220 -2.90 17.72 7.95
C VAL A 220 -1.45 18.16 7.85
N GLU A 221 -1.22 19.45 8.13
CA GLU A 221 0.13 19.99 8.14
C GLU A 221 0.99 19.40 9.25
N VAL A 222 2.31 19.51 9.07
CA VAL A 222 3.33 19.02 9.98
C VAL A 222 3.04 19.42 11.44
N LEU A 223 2.98 18.43 12.31
CA LEU A 223 2.82 18.64 13.74
C LEU A 223 4.11 18.20 14.45
N THR A 224 4.75 19.13 15.13
CA THR A 224 5.90 18.81 16.00
C THR A 224 5.49 18.98 17.44
N VAL A 225 5.70 17.97 18.25
CA VAL A 225 5.35 17.96 19.66
C VAL A 225 6.57 17.64 20.49
N ASP A 226 6.90 18.53 21.41
CA ASP A 226 7.92 18.26 22.43
C ASP A 226 7.36 17.26 23.45
N ILE A 227 8.16 16.26 23.82
CA ILE A 227 7.77 15.24 24.82
C ILE A 227 7.35 15.89 26.15
N LEU A 228 7.81 17.10 26.44
CA LEU A 228 7.45 17.85 27.64
C LEU A 228 6.03 18.42 27.62
N ASN A 229 5.39 18.50 26.46
CA ASN A 229 4.05 19.08 26.26
C ASN A 229 3.02 18.01 25.89
N TYR A 230 3.09 16.83 26.49
CA TYR A 230 2.21 15.69 26.19
C TYR A 230 0.73 16.04 26.34
N ASP A 231 0.37 16.83 27.35
CA ASP A 231 -1.03 17.22 27.60
C ASP A 231 -1.58 18.10 26.47
N THR A 232 -0.77 19.04 25.96
CA THR A 232 -1.12 19.87 24.80
C THR A 232 -1.18 19.06 23.51
N MET A 233 -0.45 17.96 23.41
CA MET A 233 -0.49 17.06 22.26
C MET A 233 -1.85 16.42 22.06
N GLN A 234 -2.45 15.92 23.14
CA GLN A 234 -3.74 15.25 23.09
C GLN A 234 -4.82 16.23 22.60
N ASP A 235 -4.88 17.44 23.18
CA ASP A 235 -5.81 18.48 22.78
C ASP A 235 -5.63 18.89 21.31
N THR A 236 -4.37 19.06 20.87
CA THR A 236 -4.07 19.44 19.49
C THR A 236 -4.42 18.35 18.48
N LEU A 237 -4.18 17.07 18.82
CA LEU A 237 -4.55 15.93 17.97
C LEU A 237 -6.08 15.78 17.89
N GLU A 238 -6.78 16.01 19.02
CA GLU A 238 -8.25 15.93 19.07
C GLU A 238 -8.88 17.06 18.25
N ASP A 239 -8.40 18.29 18.37
CA ASP A 239 -8.85 19.44 17.57
C ASP A 239 -8.61 19.20 16.07
N ARG A 240 -7.44 18.65 15.68
CA ARG A 240 -7.11 18.36 14.29
C ARG A 240 -7.92 17.18 13.74
N TYR A 241 -8.21 16.17 14.58
CA TYR A 241 -9.07 15.08 14.21
C TYR A 241 -10.52 15.56 13.95
N HIS A 242 -11.05 16.43 14.80
CA HIS A 242 -12.36 17.03 14.60
C HIS A 242 -12.42 17.89 13.33
N ASP A 243 -11.43 18.74 13.09
CA ASP A 243 -11.33 19.53 11.87
C ASP A 243 -11.28 18.63 10.61
N ALA A 244 -10.52 17.54 10.68
CA ALA A 244 -10.44 16.56 9.59
C ALA A 244 -11.78 15.87 9.34
N THR A 245 -12.51 15.48 10.39
CA THR A 245 -13.80 14.77 10.26
C THR A 245 -14.92 15.69 9.79
N ASP A 246 -14.93 16.96 10.21
CA ASP A 246 -15.96 17.92 9.83
C ASP A 246 -15.88 18.29 8.33
N HIS A 247 -14.69 18.20 7.73
CA HIS A 247 -14.48 18.53 6.31
C HIS A 247 -14.42 17.31 5.36
N ILE A 248 -14.62 16.09 5.86
CA ILE A 248 -14.61 14.87 5.03
C ILE A 248 -15.63 14.93 3.89
N PHE A 249 -16.78 15.56 4.11
CA PHE A 249 -17.87 15.64 3.12
C PHE A 249 -17.90 16.95 2.34
N ASP A 250 -16.85 17.79 2.41
CA ASP A 250 -16.77 18.98 1.56
C ASP A 250 -16.32 18.60 0.14
N PHE A 251 -17.27 18.61 -0.82
CA PHE A 251 -17.04 18.18 -2.20
C PHE A 251 -16.25 19.19 -3.07
N ASN A 252 -15.93 20.36 -2.56
CA ASN A 252 -15.27 21.41 -3.36
C ASN A 252 -13.80 21.12 -3.71
N SER A 253 -13.18 20.12 -3.07
CA SER A 253 -11.76 19.76 -3.22
C SER A 253 -11.52 18.41 -3.91
N ILE A 254 -12.51 17.89 -4.66
CA ILE A 254 -12.36 16.61 -5.36
C ILE A 254 -11.49 16.79 -6.61
N SER A 255 -10.50 15.91 -6.75
CA SER A 255 -9.69 15.77 -7.97
C SER A 255 -10.13 14.54 -8.74
N MET A 256 -10.18 14.65 -10.06
CA MET A 256 -10.56 13.56 -10.96
C MET A 256 -9.34 13.08 -11.75
N GLY A 257 -9.23 11.78 -11.90
CA GLY A 257 -8.17 11.12 -12.66
C GLY A 257 -8.70 10.07 -13.62
N LEU A 258 -7.88 9.75 -14.61
CA LEU A 258 -8.13 8.75 -15.64
C LEU A 258 -7.04 7.69 -15.57
N ASP A 259 -7.43 6.44 -15.70
CA ASP A 259 -6.55 5.28 -15.83
C ASP A 259 -6.87 4.54 -17.14
N LEU A 260 -5.83 4.14 -17.86
CA LEU A 260 -5.93 3.40 -19.11
C LEU A 260 -5.16 2.10 -19.03
N GLY A 261 -5.70 1.05 -19.64
CA GLY A 261 -5.09 -0.28 -19.58
C GLY A 261 -5.20 -1.03 -20.89
N VAL A 262 -4.18 -1.84 -21.16
CA VAL A 262 -4.12 -2.77 -22.29
C VAL A 262 -3.61 -4.11 -21.79
N LEU A 263 -4.20 -5.19 -22.30
CA LEU A 263 -3.79 -6.56 -21.99
C LEU A 263 -3.76 -7.37 -23.30
N TYR A 264 -2.64 -8.04 -23.55
CA TYR A 264 -2.48 -8.86 -24.73
C TYR A 264 -2.01 -10.27 -24.39
N GLN A 265 -2.79 -11.27 -24.81
CA GLN A 265 -2.45 -12.69 -24.67
C GLN A 265 -1.52 -13.12 -25.81
N LEU A 266 -0.20 -13.11 -25.54
CA LEU A 266 0.81 -13.45 -26.53
C LEU A 266 0.74 -14.94 -26.91
N THR A 267 0.72 -15.80 -25.89
CA THR A 267 0.48 -17.24 -26.03
C THR A 267 -0.57 -17.67 -25.00
N ARG A 268 -0.93 -18.94 -24.98
CA ARG A 268 -1.87 -19.44 -23.94
C ARG A 268 -1.32 -19.39 -22.52
N GLU A 269 -0.02 -19.23 -22.36
CA GLU A 269 0.70 -19.21 -21.08
C GLU A 269 1.31 -17.84 -20.75
N VAL A 270 1.54 -17.00 -21.78
CA VAL A 270 2.20 -15.70 -21.64
C VAL A 270 1.24 -14.58 -21.96
N ARG A 271 1.13 -13.64 -21.04
CA ARG A 271 0.34 -12.42 -21.16
C ARG A 271 1.24 -11.22 -20.92
N VAL A 272 1.01 -10.15 -21.67
CA VAL A 272 1.67 -8.86 -21.48
C VAL A 272 0.62 -7.81 -21.20
N GLY A 273 0.94 -6.88 -20.32
CA GLY A 273 0.06 -5.80 -19.91
C GLY A 273 0.74 -4.45 -19.94
N SER A 274 -0.03 -3.42 -20.14
CA SER A 274 0.40 -2.02 -20.03
C SER A 274 -0.70 -1.22 -19.34
N SER A 275 -0.32 -0.40 -18.38
CA SER A 275 -1.24 0.44 -17.64
C SER A 275 -0.65 1.84 -17.46
N LEU A 276 -1.39 2.85 -17.83
CA LEU A 276 -1.10 4.26 -17.59
C LEU A 276 -2.12 4.78 -16.60
N ARG A 277 -1.67 5.07 -15.38
CA ARG A 277 -2.51 5.44 -14.25
C ARG A 277 -2.20 6.84 -13.76
N ASP A 278 -3.13 7.37 -12.96
CA ASP A 278 -2.95 8.64 -12.26
C ASP A 278 -2.82 9.86 -13.19
N ILE A 279 -3.59 9.85 -14.29
CA ILE A 279 -3.69 11.02 -15.18
C ILE A 279 -4.72 11.97 -14.57
N TYR A 280 -4.28 12.87 -13.68
CA TYR A 280 -5.18 13.82 -13.01
C TYR A 280 -5.42 15.06 -13.86
N PHE A 281 -6.68 15.51 -13.86
CA PHE A 281 -7.09 16.73 -14.57
C PHE A 281 -6.89 18.00 -13.73
N LYS A 282 -6.71 17.84 -12.41
CA LYS A 282 -6.53 18.91 -11.45
C LYS A 282 -5.57 18.45 -10.34
N GLU A 283 -4.85 19.37 -9.74
CA GLU A 283 -4.02 19.12 -8.58
C GLU A 283 -4.82 18.49 -7.43
N LEU A 284 -4.20 17.57 -6.69
CA LEU A 284 -4.79 16.90 -5.54
C LEU A 284 -4.34 17.62 -4.26
N ALA A 285 -5.24 18.34 -3.61
CA ALA A 285 -4.95 19.15 -2.42
C ALA A 285 -3.75 20.13 -2.63
N GLY A 286 -3.67 20.74 -3.83
CA GLY A 286 -2.57 21.63 -4.21
C GLY A 286 -1.30 20.95 -4.72
N ASP A 287 -1.27 19.62 -4.70
CA ASP A 287 -0.13 18.84 -5.13
C ASP A 287 -0.33 18.31 -6.57
N LYS A 288 0.67 18.48 -7.42
CA LYS A 288 0.68 17.90 -8.77
C LYS A 288 1.05 16.43 -8.72
N ILE A 289 0.13 15.58 -9.11
CA ILE A 289 0.37 14.13 -9.21
C ILE A 289 1.00 13.79 -10.56
N THR A 290 2.03 12.98 -10.53
CA THR A 290 2.72 12.49 -11.73
C THR A 290 2.09 11.18 -12.20
N PRO A 291 1.71 11.06 -13.49
CA PRO A 291 1.22 9.81 -14.04
C PRO A 291 2.22 8.67 -13.87
N ASN A 292 1.73 7.46 -13.79
CA ASN A 292 2.55 6.25 -13.69
C ASN A 292 2.25 5.31 -14.85
N TRP A 293 3.21 5.13 -15.74
CA TRP A 293 3.13 4.15 -16.81
C TRP A 293 3.91 2.90 -16.44
N THR A 294 3.20 1.76 -16.38
CA THR A 294 3.77 0.46 -16.05
C THR A 294 3.54 -0.50 -17.20
N ILE A 295 4.56 -1.28 -17.55
CA ILE A 295 4.47 -2.41 -18.47
C ILE A 295 4.84 -3.68 -17.73
N GLY A 296 4.19 -4.79 -18.08
CA GLY A 296 4.44 -6.05 -17.38
C GLY A 296 4.17 -7.28 -18.22
N ALA A 297 4.66 -8.40 -17.72
CA ALA A 297 4.43 -9.72 -18.31
C ALA A 297 4.08 -10.72 -17.22
N ASN A 298 3.21 -11.67 -17.55
CA ASN A 298 2.85 -12.80 -16.71
C ASN A 298 3.04 -14.11 -17.48
N TYR A 299 3.64 -15.08 -16.82
CA TYR A 299 3.75 -16.46 -17.29
C TYR A 299 2.98 -17.38 -16.36
N SER A 300 1.99 -18.08 -16.91
CA SER A 300 1.12 -19.01 -16.18
C SER A 300 1.15 -20.39 -16.84
N PRO A 301 2.10 -21.26 -16.45
CA PRO A 301 2.38 -22.53 -17.11
C PRO A 301 1.23 -23.53 -16.98
N ARG A 302 0.81 -24.10 -18.08
CA ARG A 302 -0.30 -25.06 -18.13
C ARG A 302 -0.03 -26.35 -17.38
N PHE A 303 1.23 -26.79 -17.36
CA PHE A 303 1.59 -28.04 -16.67
C PHE A 303 1.40 -27.94 -15.16
N PHE A 304 1.50 -26.75 -14.61
CA PHE A 304 1.25 -26.49 -13.19
C PHE A 304 -0.25 -26.31 -12.90
N ASN A 305 -0.95 -25.67 -13.84
CA ASN A 305 -2.38 -25.43 -13.77
C ASN A 305 -3.21 -26.65 -14.21
N LYS A 306 -2.60 -27.84 -14.28
CA LYS A 306 -3.32 -29.06 -14.57
C LYS A 306 -4.28 -29.41 -13.46
N ASN A 307 -5.49 -29.63 -13.87
CA ASN A 307 -6.62 -30.08 -13.09
C ASN A 307 -6.44 -31.48 -12.49
N THR A 308 -5.78 -31.52 -11.37
CA THR A 308 -6.13 -32.52 -10.37
C THR A 308 -7.26 -31.91 -9.57
N GLY A 309 -8.32 -32.59 -9.16
CA GLY A 309 -9.56 -32.07 -8.56
C GLY A 309 -9.43 -31.04 -7.41
N TYR A 310 -8.25 -30.57 -7.14
CA TYR A 310 -7.87 -29.58 -6.15
C TYR A 310 -7.32 -28.28 -6.78
N GLY A 311 -7.74 -27.86 -7.97
CA GLY A 311 -7.34 -26.63 -8.65
C GLY A 311 -6.05 -25.99 -8.13
N ARG A 312 -5.03 -26.00 -8.95
CA ARG A 312 -3.74 -25.33 -8.64
C ARG A 312 -3.46 -24.25 -9.67
N LYS A 313 -3.06 -23.10 -9.23
CA LYS A 313 -2.70 -21.97 -10.09
C LYS A 313 -1.28 -21.51 -9.76
N PHE A 314 -0.52 -21.19 -10.78
CA PHE A 314 0.81 -20.60 -10.66
C PHE A 314 0.92 -19.42 -11.59
N ASN A 315 1.45 -18.32 -11.08
CA ASN A 315 1.79 -17.13 -11.84
C ASN A 315 3.24 -16.75 -11.56
N LEU A 316 3.93 -16.31 -12.60
CA LEU A 316 5.24 -15.67 -12.53
C LEU A 316 5.14 -14.35 -13.27
N ALA A 317 5.35 -13.24 -12.58
CA ALA A 317 5.13 -11.91 -13.10
C ALA A 317 6.36 -11.03 -12.99
N MET A 318 6.49 -10.10 -13.94
CA MET A 318 7.52 -9.07 -13.94
C MET A 318 6.92 -7.79 -14.49
N ASP A 319 7.07 -6.69 -13.74
CA ASP A 319 6.61 -5.36 -14.13
C ASP A 319 7.78 -4.37 -14.10
N TYR A 320 7.75 -3.44 -15.04
CA TYR A 320 8.62 -2.27 -15.05
C TYR A 320 7.73 -1.03 -14.90
N ALA A 321 7.80 -0.39 -13.73
CA ALA A 321 6.99 0.76 -13.37
C ALA A 321 7.67 2.08 -13.77
N ASP A 322 6.88 3.13 -13.97
CA ASP A 322 7.36 4.48 -14.32
C ASP A 322 8.32 4.48 -15.52
N VAL A 323 7.86 3.91 -16.63
CA VAL A 323 8.67 3.65 -17.85
C VAL A 323 9.42 4.89 -18.35
N PHE A 324 8.83 6.07 -18.22
CA PHE A 324 9.45 7.32 -18.63
C PHE A 324 10.24 8.02 -17.53
N ASN A 325 10.31 7.42 -16.35
CA ASN A 325 10.95 8.02 -15.17
C ASN A 325 10.43 9.44 -14.85
N TRP A 326 9.13 9.62 -14.96
CA TRP A 326 8.48 10.92 -14.67
C TRP A 326 8.62 11.35 -13.21
N LYS A 327 8.87 10.38 -12.31
CA LYS A 327 9.13 10.63 -10.89
C LYS A 327 10.58 11.01 -10.60
N ASN A 328 11.42 11.16 -11.64
CA ASN A 328 12.85 11.47 -11.54
C ASN A 328 13.61 10.56 -10.57
N ASN A 329 13.23 9.30 -10.52
CA ASN A 329 13.90 8.33 -9.69
C ASN A 329 15.06 7.71 -10.48
N TYR A 330 16.31 8.02 -10.11
CA TYR A 330 17.51 7.53 -10.77
C TYR A 330 17.92 6.11 -10.35
N LYS A 331 17.01 5.39 -9.70
CA LYS A 331 17.25 4.05 -9.18
C LYS A 331 16.69 3.01 -10.16
N PRO A 332 17.45 2.43 -11.07
CA PRO A 332 16.91 1.53 -12.11
C PRO A 332 16.22 0.30 -11.52
N PHE A 333 16.70 -0.19 -10.38
CA PHE A 333 16.09 -1.35 -9.72
C PHE A 333 14.78 -1.00 -9.00
N SER A 334 14.54 0.26 -8.64
CA SER A 334 13.30 0.68 -8.00
C SER A 334 12.08 0.59 -8.93
N HIS A 335 12.31 0.55 -10.24
CA HIS A 335 11.28 0.40 -11.26
C HIS A 335 10.95 -1.05 -11.57
N LEU A 336 11.83 -1.99 -11.18
CA LEU A 336 11.68 -3.41 -11.50
C LEU A 336 11.00 -4.13 -10.35
N ASN A 337 9.86 -4.74 -10.66
CA ASN A 337 9.10 -5.59 -9.77
C ASN A 337 9.06 -7.01 -10.34
N PHE A 338 9.22 -7.98 -9.48
CA PHE A 338 9.17 -9.39 -9.85
C PHE A 338 8.41 -10.17 -8.79
N GLY A 339 7.56 -11.10 -9.22
CA GLY A 339 6.79 -11.90 -8.29
C GLY A 339 6.37 -13.26 -8.81
N PHE A 340 6.11 -14.14 -7.88
CA PHE A 340 5.47 -15.41 -8.15
C PHE A 340 4.34 -15.67 -7.15
N GLU A 341 3.39 -16.48 -7.57
CA GLU A 341 2.23 -16.85 -6.78
C GLU A 341 1.88 -18.31 -7.04
N VAL A 342 1.59 -19.03 -5.96
CA VAL A 342 1.02 -20.38 -6.00
C VAL A 342 -0.28 -20.38 -5.21
N GLU A 343 -1.38 -20.70 -5.85
CA GLU A 343 -2.67 -20.92 -5.21
C GLU A 343 -3.03 -22.40 -5.29
N GLN A 344 -3.48 -22.97 -4.18
CA GLN A 344 -3.86 -24.37 -4.05
C GLN A 344 -5.19 -24.50 -3.31
N ASN A 345 -6.19 -25.10 -3.93
CA ASN A 345 -7.39 -25.54 -3.23
C ASN A 345 -7.05 -26.75 -2.36
N LEU A 346 -7.23 -26.64 -1.07
CA LEU A 346 -6.93 -27.71 -0.11
C LEU A 346 -8.16 -28.59 0.14
N LEU A 347 -9.34 -27.97 0.25
CA LEU A 347 -10.60 -28.64 0.47
C LEU A 347 -11.66 -28.06 -0.47
N ALA A 348 -12.42 -28.94 -1.11
CA ALA A 348 -13.59 -28.58 -1.90
C ALA A 348 -14.77 -29.44 -1.46
N TRP A 349 -15.92 -28.84 -1.27
CA TRP A 349 -17.17 -29.57 -1.02
C TRP A 349 -17.93 -29.72 -2.34
N PRO A 350 -18.18 -30.96 -2.77
CA PRO A 350 -18.98 -31.20 -3.95
C PRO A 350 -20.41 -30.70 -3.70
N GLY A 351 -20.85 -29.72 -4.45
CA GLY A 351 -22.25 -29.30 -4.50
C GLY A 351 -22.99 -29.99 -5.64
N TYR A 352 -24.31 -29.87 -5.64
CA TYR A 352 -25.14 -30.53 -6.67
C TYR A 352 -24.94 -29.88 -8.05
N TYR A 353 -24.68 -28.55 -8.08
CA TYR A 353 -24.46 -27.80 -9.31
C TYR A 353 -23.08 -27.16 -9.41
N TYR A 354 -22.35 -26.99 -8.29
CA TYR A 354 -21.02 -26.40 -8.24
C TYR A 354 -20.26 -26.89 -7.01
N SER A 355 -18.96 -26.90 -7.10
CA SER A 355 -18.09 -27.18 -5.96
C SER A 355 -17.75 -25.91 -5.22
N ILE A 356 -17.93 -25.90 -3.90
CA ILE A 356 -17.54 -24.79 -3.03
C ILE A 356 -16.10 -25.03 -2.59
N ARG A 357 -15.23 -24.04 -2.78
CA ARG A 357 -13.91 -24.05 -2.15
C ARG A 357 -14.06 -23.87 -0.65
N ALA A 358 -13.92 -24.97 0.09
CA ALA A 358 -14.03 -24.91 1.54
C ALA A 358 -12.77 -24.30 2.17
N LEU A 359 -11.61 -24.58 1.57
CA LEU A 359 -10.32 -24.03 2.00
C LEU A 359 -9.37 -23.91 0.81
N ALA A 360 -8.80 -22.72 0.62
CA ALA A 360 -7.72 -22.48 -0.32
C ALA A 360 -6.55 -21.76 0.36
N LEU A 361 -5.36 -22.03 -0.11
CA LEU A 361 -4.12 -21.40 0.35
C LEU A 361 -3.44 -20.73 -0.84
N ARG A 362 -3.03 -19.48 -0.67
CA ARG A 362 -2.21 -18.74 -1.62
C ARG A 362 -0.90 -18.33 -0.95
N LEU A 363 0.22 -18.66 -1.60
CA LEU A 363 1.56 -18.27 -1.20
C LEU A 363 2.14 -17.40 -2.31
N SER A 364 2.66 -16.25 -1.93
CA SER A 364 3.25 -15.29 -2.86
C SER A 364 4.61 -14.83 -2.37
N GLY A 365 5.49 -14.56 -3.31
CA GLY A 365 6.81 -13.99 -3.03
C GLY A 365 7.31 -13.17 -4.19
N GLY A 366 8.24 -12.26 -3.93
CA GLY A 366 8.74 -11.38 -4.97
C GLY A 366 9.80 -10.40 -4.51
N PHE A 367 10.10 -9.45 -5.39
CA PHE A 367 10.99 -8.32 -5.13
C PHE A 367 10.31 -7.04 -5.61
N LYS A 368 10.16 -6.06 -4.72
CA LYS A 368 9.64 -4.72 -5.00
C LYS A 368 10.77 -3.72 -4.93
N GLY A 369 11.15 -3.15 -6.06
CA GLY A 369 12.20 -2.12 -6.09
C GLY A 369 13.56 -2.56 -5.54
N GLY A 370 13.88 -3.86 -5.58
CA GLY A 370 15.12 -4.44 -5.05
C GLY A 370 14.98 -5.07 -3.67
N TYR A 371 13.83 -4.94 -2.99
CA TYR A 371 13.59 -5.52 -1.67
C TYR A 371 12.71 -6.78 -1.75
N PRO A 372 12.99 -7.80 -0.93
CA PRO A 372 12.17 -8.99 -0.88
C PRO A 372 10.79 -8.69 -0.32
N ALA A 373 9.78 -9.30 -0.93
CA ALA A 373 8.39 -9.26 -0.50
C ALA A 373 7.83 -10.68 -0.42
N GLY A 374 6.81 -10.88 0.39
CA GLY A 374 6.15 -12.17 0.50
C GLY A 374 4.82 -12.08 1.23
N GLY A 375 4.00 -13.12 1.05
CA GLY A 375 2.72 -13.16 1.72
C GLY A 375 2.04 -14.52 1.65
N ILE A 376 1.03 -14.64 2.48
CA ILE A 376 0.17 -15.81 2.60
C ILE A 376 -1.28 -15.35 2.71
N ALA A 377 -2.17 -16.05 2.00
CA ALA A 377 -3.60 -15.87 2.14
C ALA A 377 -4.28 -17.20 2.37
N VAL A 378 -5.26 -17.22 3.27
CA VAL A 378 -6.11 -18.36 3.56
C VAL A 378 -7.54 -17.95 3.27
N GLU A 379 -8.14 -18.58 2.28
CA GLU A 379 -9.56 -18.39 1.94
C GLU A 379 -10.38 -19.53 2.52
N ALA A 380 -11.43 -19.19 3.25
CA ALA A 380 -12.36 -20.12 3.85
C ALA A 380 -13.77 -19.92 3.27
N LEU A 381 -14.43 -21.02 2.87
CA LEU A 381 -15.82 -21.05 2.41
C LEU A 381 -16.10 -20.11 1.22
N GLN A 382 -15.11 -19.73 0.44
CA GLN A 382 -15.17 -18.80 -0.70
C GLN A 382 -15.50 -17.34 -0.35
N PHE A 383 -15.76 -16.98 0.89
CA PHE A 383 -16.19 -15.64 1.24
C PHE A 383 -15.43 -14.99 2.39
N ILE A 384 -14.57 -15.71 3.10
CA ILE A 384 -13.70 -15.14 4.12
C ILE A 384 -12.25 -15.36 3.70
N THR A 385 -11.48 -14.30 3.55
CA THR A 385 -10.05 -14.40 3.27
C THR A 385 -9.27 -13.64 4.32
N LEU A 386 -8.31 -14.31 4.94
CA LEU A 386 -7.32 -13.69 5.81
C LEU A 386 -5.99 -13.66 5.05
N GLU A 387 -5.45 -12.47 4.89
CA GLU A 387 -4.21 -12.23 4.17
C GLU A 387 -3.17 -11.56 5.05
N PHE A 388 -1.93 -11.98 4.87
CA PHE A 388 -0.75 -11.37 5.45
C PHE A 388 0.27 -11.13 4.36
N ALA A 389 0.86 -9.94 4.32
CA ALA A 389 1.95 -9.61 3.41
C ALA A 389 3.03 -8.77 4.11
N THR A 390 4.25 -8.89 3.62
CA THR A 390 5.38 -8.03 4.01
C THR A 390 6.15 -7.61 2.78
N TRP A 391 6.55 -6.34 2.77
CA TRP A 391 7.40 -5.73 1.75
C TRP A 391 8.23 -4.64 2.36
N ALA A 392 9.14 -4.04 1.60
CA ALA A 392 9.85 -2.86 2.05
C ALA A 392 9.69 -1.70 1.08
N GLU A 393 9.76 -0.49 1.62
CA GLU A 393 9.83 0.76 0.88
C GLU A 393 11.16 1.44 1.20
N GLU A 394 11.77 2.06 0.20
CA GLU A 394 13.00 2.83 0.36
C GLU A 394 12.65 4.28 0.67
N LEU A 395 13.00 4.74 1.85
CA LEU A 395 12.84 6.14 2.27
C LEU A 395 14.03 7.01 1.88
N GLY A 396 15.21 6.39 1.63
CA GLY A 396 16.43 7.08 1.28
C GLY A 396 16.55 7.44 -0.20
N TYR A 397 17.72 7.96 -0.60
CA TYR A 397 17.99 8.39 -1.98
C TYR A 397 18.37 7.24 -2.93
N TYR A 398 18.84 6.11 -2.44
CA TYR A 398 19.20 4.94 -3.25
C TYR A 398 18.81 3.64 -2.51
N THR A 399 18.56 2.60 -3.28
CA THR A 399 18.15 1.29 -2.75
C THR A 399 19.19 0.75 -1.77
N GLY A 400 18.75 0.42 -0.55
CA GLY A 400 19.57 -0.09 0.54
C GLY A 400 20.09 0.99 1.49
N GLN A 401 19.63 2.23 1.36
CA GLN A 401 20.04 3.31 2.25
C GLN A 401 19.19 3.36 3.52
N ASP A 402 17.86 3.34 3.35
CA ASP A 402 16.92 3.43 4.47
C ASP A 402 15.65 2.62 4.16
N GLU A 403 15.72 1.34 4.51
CA GLU A 403 14.64 0.37 4.29
C GLU A 403 13.60 0.47 5.38
N GLU A 404 12.36 0.76 5.03
CA GLU A 404 11.22 0.58 5.92
C GLU A 404 10.48 -0.71 5.60
N ARG A 405 10.56 -1.71 6.51
CA ARG A 405 9.85 -2.98 6.38
C ARG A 405 8.42 -2.85 6.89
N ILE A 406 7.46 -3.07 6.00
CA ILE A 406 6.03 -2.97 6.27
C ILE A 406 5.44 -4.37 6.37
N TYR A 407 4.57 -4.56 7.35
CA TYR A 407 3.77 -5.77 7.55
C TYR A 407 2.31 -5.37 7.49
N MET A 408 1.50 -6.10 6.73
CA MET A 408 0.07 -5.82 6.61
C MET A 408 -0.74 -7.08 6.83
N VAL A 409 -1.83 -6.93 7.57
CA VAL A 409 -2.86 -7.96 7.75
C VAL A 409 -4.16 -7.42 7.22
N GLN A 410 -4.90 -8.22 6.47
CA GLN A 410 -6.21 -7.86 5.92
C GLN A 410 -7.19 -9.00 6.13
N LEU A 411 -8.39 -8.66 6.55
CA LEU A 411 -9.57 -9.51 6.54
C LEU A 411 -10.48 -9.06 5.40
N SER A 412 -10.83 -9.99 4.53
CA SER A 412 -11.75 -9.77 3.42
C SER A 412 -12.97 -10.62 3.59
N ILE A 413 -14.15 -10.04 3.38
CA ILE A 413 -15.43 -10.73 3.32
C ILE A 413 -15.99 -10.46 1.93
N GLY A 414 -16.15 -11.52 1.13
CA GLY A 414 -16.56 -11.36 -0.26
C GLY A 414 -17.26 -12.61 -0.81
N PHE A 415 -17.80 -12.50 -2.02
CA PHE A 415 -18.50 -13.56 -2.73
C PHE A 415 -18.50 -13.30 -4.25
#